data_37bb4baeeddbe257dbd984d15b5647fe
#
_entry.id   37bb4baeeddbe257dbd984d15b5647fe
#
_cell.length_a   1.000
_cell.length_b   1.000
_cell.length_c   1.000
_cell.angle_alpha   90.00
_cell.angle_beta   90.00
_cell.angle_gamma   90.00
#
_symmetry.space_group_name_H-M   'P 1'
#
loop_
_entity.id
_entity.type
_entity.pdbx_description
1 polymer ?
#
loop_
_entity_poly.entity_id
_entity_poly.type
_entity_poly.pdbx_seq_one_letter_code
_entity_poly.pdbx_strand_id
1 'polypeptide(L)'
;VDLLGKQTGSLRVLDAERKAIPFQIDEVTTEQEYICPEGVQPNIEDGNGVLDLSDEIVFLWDDCVPGDTAGHSGAGTVLKLTKKGQCRFIWIVEDSMIPLSSKKYIDYDDQTRLLKTPWFYARFAKDRFHFEQAGVMDRGSGTWCDLTDELSIDIRMSALFGLIPIRYSEDNLICFVKRWKAGPVRLIRRGDFHLNLGLGIKGSRAYVNQLCYPQIVKVPVTLHVPIRFGALFRDAFVEMSPVIKKGISGFFYTDYRNFKVTLDNRDAASDTLFPVPPWASSLSVNDGNKGYGWILQTTMPASSLKGSGTLLRVTPADGKAECGYRLNVDEVEKGYYEITNWVLFSGFKNGDQLHFDNAFITNPISIATKSGLFKNIICNTASPQRKKRRS
;
A
#
# COMPACT_ATOMS: atom_id res chain seq x y z
N VAL A 1 2.31 -30.07 12.98
CA VAL A 1 1.30 -30.32 11.95
C VAL A 1 1.71 -29.54 10.73
N ASP A 2 1.86 -30.22 9.60
CA ASP A 2 2.14 -29.55 8.33
C ASP A 2 0.83 -28.92 7.82
N LEU A 3 0.86 -27.63 7.54
CA LEU A 3 -0.29 -26.90 7.02
C LEU A 3 -0.42 -27.01 5.50
N LEU A 4 0.69 -27.34 4.81
CA LEU A 4 0.68 -27.49 3.37
C LEU A 4 -0.20 -28.67 2.95
N GLY A 5 -0.93 -28.47 1.88
CA GLY A 5 -1.87 -29.48 1.37
C GLY A 5 -3.21 -29.51 2.09
N LYS A 6 -3.46 -28.60 3.04
CA LYS A 6 -4.76 -28.50 3.73
C LYS A 6 -5.74 -27.65 2.95
N GLN A 7 -7.02 -28.02 2.99
CA GLN A 7 -8.07 -27.23 2.37
C GLN A 7 -8.16 -25.86 3.03
N THR A 8 -8.06 -24.78 2.26
CA THR A 8 -8.08 -23.40 2.78
C THR A 8 -9.36 -23.08 3.54
N GLY A 9 -10.50 -23.63 3.09
CA GLY A 9 -11.80 -23.45 3.73
C GLY A 9 -11.95 -24.12 5.11
N SER A 10 -11.13 -25.13 5.42
CA SER A 10 -11.13 -25.82 6.72
C SER A 10 -10.20 -25.18 7.75
N LEU A 11 -9.33 -24.28 7.33
CA LEU A 11 -8.37 -23.65 8.24
C LEU A 11 -9.03 -22.56 9.10
N ARG A 12 -8.54 -22.45 10.33
CA ARG A 12 -8.93 -21.40 11.29
C ARG A 12 -7.69 -20.83 11.93
N VAL A 13 -7.70 -19.51 12.16
CA VAL A 13 -6.66 -18.80 12.91
C VAL A 13 -7.22 -18.37 14.24
N LEU A 14 -6.60 -18.83 15.31
CA LEU A 14 -7.04 -18.60 16.69
C LEU A 14 -5.97 -17.81 17.43
N ASP A 15 -6.38 -16.95 18.34
CA ASP A 15 -5.46 -16.23 19.25
C ASP A 15 -4.98 -17.12 20.42
N ALA A 16 -4.26 -16.53 21.36
CA ALA A 16 -3.76 -17.21 22.54
C ALA A 16 -4.88 -17.74 23.47
N GLU A 17 -6.08 -17.19 23.39
CA GLU A 17 -7.27 -17.63 24.14
C GLU A 17 -8.12 -18.65 23.36
N ARG A 18 -7.63 -19.14 22.22
CA ARG A 18 -8.37 -20.04 21.31
C ARG A 18 -9.63 -19.46 20.69
N LYS A 19 -9.73 -18.16 20.63
CA LYS A 19 -10.77 -17.45 19.92
C LYS A 19 -10.40 -17.29 18.46
N ALA A 20 -11.35 -17.50 17.54
CA ALA A 20 -11.16 -17.24 16.13
C ALA A 20 -10.97 -15.73 15.90
N ILE A 21 -9.86 -15.36 15.27
CA ILE A 21 -9.59 -13.98 14.87
C ILE A 21 -9.94 -13.78 13.40
N PRO A 22 -10.19 -12.53 12.96
CA PRO A 22 -10.36 -12.22 11.55
C PRO A 22 -9.11 -12.57 10.78
N PHE A 23 -9.22 -13.36 9.74
CA PHE A 23 -8.15 -13.70 8.83
C PHE A 23 -8.69 -13.96 7.42
N GLN A 24 -7.81 -13.97 6.45
CA GLN A 24 -8.10 -14.48 5.12
C GLN A 24 -6.92 -15.25 4.58
N ILE A 25 -7.19 -16.20 3.69
CA ILE A 25 -6.19 -16.90 2.92
C ILE A 25 -6.33 -16.41 1.49
N ASP A 26 -5.25 -15.88 0.96
CA ASP A 26 -5.17 -15.43 -0.42
C ASP A 26 -4.31 -16.39 -1.21
N GLU A 27 -4.99 -17.18 -2.04
CA GLU A 27 -4.32 -18.09 -2.95
C GLU A 27 -3.57 -17.31 -4.02
N VAL A 28 -2.37 -17.76 -4.36
CA VAL A 28 -1.48 -17.14 -5.33
C VAL A 28 -0.99 -18.18 -6.31
N THR A 29 -1.20 -17.96 -7.60
CA THR A 29 -0.74 -18.87 -8.65
C THR A 29 0.79 -18.96 -8.71
N THR A 30 1.30 -19.94 -9.45
CA THR A 30 2.74 -20.07 -9.74
C THR A 30 3.33 -18.86 -10.45
N GLU A 31 2.51 -18.11 -11.19
CA GLU A 31 2.86 -16.85 -11.84
C GLU A 31 2.78 -15.63 -10.90
N GLN A 32 2.60 -15.86 -9.61
CA GLN A 32 2.48 -14.81 -8.57
C GLN A 32 1.24 -13.91 -8.75
N GLU A 33 0.16 -14.48 -9.25
CA GLU A 33 -1.13 -13.80 -9.36
C GLU A 33 -2.09 -14.22 -8.25
N TYR A 34 -2.75 -13.25 -7.62
CA TYR A 34 -3.80 -13.54 -6.64
C TYR A 34 -5.04 -14.11 -7.30
N ILE A 35 -5.63 -15.11 -6.66
CA ILE A 35 -6.93 -15.63 -7.03
C ILE A 35 -8.01 -14.67 -6.54
N CYS A 36 -8.75 -14.10 -7.48
CA CYS A 36 -9.79 -13.11 -7.22
C CYS A 36 -11.10 -13.59 -7.86
N PRO A 37 -12.13 -13.88 -7.04
CA PRO A 37 -13.39 -14.45 -7.53
C PRO A 37 -14.32 -13.45 -8.18
N GLU A 38 -14.09 -12.14 -7.99
CA GLU A 38 -15.00 -11.09 -8.43
C GLU A 38 -14.39 -10.26 -9.57
N GLY A 39 -15.23 -9.54 -10.32
CA GLY A 39 -14.83 -8.62 -11.37
C GLY A 39 -15.21 -9.09 -12.77
N VAL A 40 -14.68 -8.39 -13.81
CA VAL A 40 -15.00 -8.69 -15.22
C VAL A 40 -14.21 -9.88 -15.78
N GLN A 41 -13.11 -10.23 -15.14
CA GLN A 41 -12.26 -11.37 -15.51
C GLN A 41 -11.79 -12.10 -14.23
N PRO A 42 -12.70 -12.74 -13.49
CA PRO A 42 -12.33 -13.53 -12.34
C PRO A 42 -11.41 -14.69 -12.77
N ASN A 43 -10.61 -15.19 -11.83
CA ASN A 43 -9.69 -16.31 -12.07
C ASN A 43 -9.81 -17.38 -10.99
N ILE A 44 -11.01 -17.63 -10.52
CA ILE A 44 -11.26 -18.63 -9.46
C ILE A 44 -10.84 -20.05 -9.89
N GLU A 45 -10.89 -20.32 -11.19
CA GLU A 45 -10.53 -21.62 -11.78
C GLU A 45 -9.02 -21.92 -11.69
N ASP A 46 -8.20 -20.87 -11.52
CA ASP A 46 -6.75 -21.01 -11.34
C ASP A 46 -6.38 -21.39 -9.89
N GLY A 47 -7.32 -21.26 -8.94
CA GLY A 47 -7.16 -21.66 -7.55
C GLY A 47 -7.34 -23.15 -7.36
N ASN A 48 -6.60 -23.72 -6.43
CA ASN A 48 -6.68 -25.14 -6.09
C ASN A 48 -7.41 -25.42 -4.77
N GLY A 49 -7.75 -24.38 -3.99
CA GLY A 49 -8.43 -24.48 -2.70
C GLY A 49 -7.57 -25.10 -1.59
N VAL A 50 -6.29 -25.30 -1.83
CA VAL A 50 -5.36 -25.99 -0.93
C VAL A 50 -4.22 -25.05 -0.58
N LEU A 51 -3.89 -24.95 0.70
CA LEU A 51 -2.78 -24.09 1.13
C LEU A 51 -1.44 -24.59 0.60
N ASP A 52 -0.76 -23.74 -0.13
CA ASP A 52 0.57 -24.00 -0.67
C ASP A 52 1.59 -22.91 -0.26
N LEU A 53 2.83 -23.02 -0.78
CA LEU A 53 3.94 -22.14 -0.41
C LEU A 53 3.81 -20.71 -0.95
N SER A 54 3.01 -20.50 -1.98
CA SER A 54 2.78 -19.18 -2.57
C SER A 54 1.68 -18.43 -1.87
N ASP A 55 0.78 -19.11 -1.18
CA ASP A 55 -0.38 -18.52 -0.53
C ASP A 55 -0.03 -17.66 0.66
N GLU A 56 -0.91 -16.71 0.95
CA GLU A 56 -0.77 -15.78 2.05
C GLU A 56 -1.88 -15.97 3.09
N ILE A 57 -1.50 -16.19 4.35
CA ILE A 57 -2.42 -16.11 5.49
C ILE A 57 -2.30 -14.71 6.10
N VAL A 58 -3.39 -13.94 6.02
CA VAL A 58 -3.40 -12.52 6.38
C VAL A 58 -4.31 -12.29 7.60
N PHE A 59 -3.78 -11.62 8.62
CA PHE A 59 -4.51 -11.22 9.82
C PHE A 59 -3.87 -9.97 10.43
N LEU A 60 -4.51 -9.37 11.43
CA LEU A 60 -3.97 -8.20 12.10
C LEU A 60 -3.25 -8.58 13.41
N TRP A 61 -2.10 -7.95 13.62
CA TRP A 61 -1.39 -8.06 14.90
C TRP A 61 -2.29 -7.72 16.09
N ASP A 62 -3.12 -6.69 15.98
CA ASP A 62 -3.94 -6.21 17.08
C ASP A 62 -5.10 -7.15 17.45
N ASP A 63 -5.43 -8.11 16.61
CA ASP A 63 -6.36 -9.19 16.94
C ASP A 63 -5.71 -10.33 17.72
N CYS A 64 -4.38 -10.41 17.73
CA CYS A 64 -3.65 -11.43 18.48
C CYS A 64 -3.46 -10.96 19.92
N VAL A 65 -4.06 -11.62 20.90
CA VAL A 65 -3.85 -11.27 22.31
C VAL A 65 -2.45 -11.68 22.79
N PRO A 66 -1.85 -10.93 23.72
CA PRO A 66 -0.63 -11.37 24.41
C PRO A 66 -0.90 -12.68 25.16
N GLY A 67 0.05 -13.59 25.13
CA GLY A 67 -0.08 -14.86 25.84
C GLY A 67 1.19 -15.69 25.67
N ASP A 68 1.21 -16.83 26.27
CA ASP A 68 2.25 -17.83 26.07
C ASP A 68 1.62 -19.17 25.62
N THR A 69 2.46 -20.11 25.29
CA THR A 69 2.03 -21.48 24.89
C THR A 69 1.94 -22.43 26.07
N ALA A 70 2.20 -21.97 27.30
CA ALA A 70 2.23 -22.83 28.47
C ALA A 70 0.84 -23.43 28.75
N GLY A 71 0.75 -24.74 28.69
CA GLY A 71 -0.47 -25.48 28.99
C GLY A 71 -1.40 -25.76 27.79
N HIS A 72 -1.04 -25.36 26.58
CA HIS A 72 -1.88 -25.60 25.41
C HIS A 72 -1.40 -26.82 24.61
N SER A 73 -1.90 -28.00 24.97
CA SER A 73 -1.82 -29.21 24.15
C SER A 73 -3.03 -29.25 23.21
N GLY A 74 -2.83 -29.23 21.92
CA GLY A 74 -3.92 -29.32 20.92
C GLY A 74 -3.37 -29.51 19.51
N ALA A 75 -4.20 -30.11 18.65
CA ALA A 75 -3.88 -30.23 17.22
C ALA A 75 -3.79 -28.84 16.58
N GLY A 76 -2.73 -28.58 15.83
CA GLY A 76 -2.56 -27.34 15.07
C GLY A 76 -1.10 -26.86 15.04
N THR A 77 -0.84 -25.89 14.20
CA THR A 77 0.47 -25.23 14.09
C THR A 77 0.47 -23.96 14.93
N VAL A 78 1.40 -23.88 15.87
CA VAL A 78 1.57 -22.69 16.74
C VAL A 78 2.62 -21.81 16.10
N LEU A 79 2.28 -20.53 15.95
CA LEU A 79 3.19 -19.52 15.44
C LEU A 79 3.46 -18.49 16.54
N LYS A 80 4.75 -18.27 16.81
CA LYS A 80 5.21 -17.20 17.68
C LYS A 80 5.50 -15.95 16.83
N LEU A 81 4.77 -14.90 17.11
CA LEU A 81 4.93 -13.61 16.46
C LEU A 81 5.70 -12.69 17.41
N THR A 82 6.73 -12.02 16.91
CA THR A 82 7.53 -11.09 17.73
C THR A 82 7.59 -9.73 17.06
N LYS A 83 7.23 -8.68 17.80
CA LYS A 83 7.29 -7.30 17.36
C LYS A 83 7.75 -6.41 18.49
N LYS A 84 8.88 -5.69 18.32
CA LYS A 84 9.42 -4.74 19.30
C LYS A 84 9.52 -5.31 20.72
N GLY A 85 9.98 -6.55 20.84
CA GLY A 85 10.10 -7.25 22.11
C GLY A 85 8.79 -7.82 22.68
N GLN A 86 7.65 -7.54 22.06
CA GLN A 86 6.39 -8.18 22.42
C GLN A 86 6.23 -9.49 21.66
N CYS A 87 5.77 -10.52 22.35
CA CYS A 87 5.45 -11.81 21.76
C CYS A 87 3.94 -12.03 21.80
N ARG A 88 3.40 -12.56 20.70
CA ARG A 88 2.03 -13.06 20.61
C ARG A 88 2.05 -14.42 19.95
N PHE A 89 1.06 -15.24 20.26
CA PHE A 89 0.95 -16.57 19.68
C PHE A 89 -0.39 -16.68 18.97
N ILE A 90 -0.36 -17.40 17.86
CA ILE A 90 -1.57 -17.82 17.15
C ILE A 90 -1.49 -19.32 16.88
N TRP A 91 -2.63 -19.93 16.76
CA TRP A 91 -2.79 -21.32 16.33
C TRP A 91 -3.48 -21.34 14.99
N ILE A 92 -2.94 -22.08 14.06
CA ILE A 92 -3.61 -22.41 12.80
C ILE A 92 -4.04 -23.86 12.92
N VAL A 93 -5.33 -24.08 12.88
CA VAL A 93 -5.93 -25.41 13.04
C VAL A 93 -6.77 -25.74 11.81
N GLU A 94 -6.84 -27.04 11.50
CA GLU A 94 -7.77 -27.56 10.51
C GLU A 94 -9.03 -28.04 11.23
N ASP A 95 -10.03 -27.18 11.32
CA ASP A 95 -11.29 -27.48 11.97
C ASP A 95 -12.43 -26.59 11.43
N SER A 96 -13.19 -27.14 10.50
CA SER A 96 -14.33 -26.43 9.90
C SER A 96 -15.49 -26.20 10.86
N MET A 97 -15.53 -26.89 12.01
CA MET A 97 -16.58 -26.72 13.01
C MET A 97 -16.41 -25.45 13.84
N ILE A 98 -15.20 -24.94 13.94
CA ILE A 98 -14.96 -23.64 14.58
C ILE A 98 -15.52 -22.54 13.68
N PRO A 99 -16.44 -21.69 14.18
CA PRO A 99 -16.99 -20.63 13.37
C PRO A 99 -15.90 -19.58 13.03
N LEU A 100 -15.99 -19.01 11.83
CA LEU A 100 -15.15 -17.87 11.47
C LEU A 100 -15.51 -16.66 12.34
N SER A 101 -14.52 -15.80 12.57
CA SER A 101 -14.78 -14.50 13.22
C SER A 101 -15.79 -13.69 12.42
N SER A 102 -16.80 -13.15 13.10
CA SER A 102 -17.77 -12.24 12.49
C SER A 102 -17.20 -10.83 12.24
N LYS A 103 -16.03 -10.51 12.81
CA LYS A 103 -15.40 -9.21 12.67
C LYS A 103 -14.82 -9.05 11.27
N LYS A 104 -15.17 -7.95 10.62
CA LYS A 104 -14.65 -7.56 9.33
C LYS A 104 -14.10 -6.13 9.41
N TYR A 105 -13.00 -5.89 8.71
CA TYR A 105 -12.36 -4.57 8.62
C TYR A 105 -12.57 -3.91 7.27
N ILE A 106 -12.94 -4.70 6.27
CA ILE A 106 -13.09 -4.28 4.88
C ILE A 106 -14.57 -4.32 4.53
N ASP A 107 -15.07 -3.19 4.11
CA ASP A 107 -16.40 -3.03 3.51
C ASP A 107 -16.19 -2.40 2.13
N TYR A 108 -16.36 -3.18 1.08
CA TYR A 108 -16.16 -2.75 -0.29
C TYR A 108 -17.42 -2.96 -1.12
N ASP A 109 -17.91 -1.88 -1.68
CA ASP A 109 -19.04 -1.85 -2.63
C ASP A 109 -18.51 -1.54 -4.03
N ASP A 110 -18.56 -2.51 -4.93
CA ASP A 110 -18.09 -2.38 -6.30
C ASP A 110 -18.97 -1.45 -7.15
N GLN A 111 -20.26 -1.35 -6.87
CA GLN A 111 -21.17 -0.47 -7.62
C GLN A 111 -20.82 1.00 -7.40
N THR A 112 -20.60 1.38 -6.16
CA THR A 112 -20.16 2.74 -5.80
C THR A 112 -18.65 2.89 -5.80
N ARG A 113 -17.90 1.80 -5.97
CA ARG A 113 -16.44 1.72 -5.93
C ARG A 113 -15.86 2.26 -4.62
N LEU A 114 -16.60 2.10 -3.54
CA LEU A 114 -16.29 2.66 -2.24
C LEU A 114 -15.75 1.59 -1.31
N LEU A 115 -14.52 1.78 -0.87
CA LEU A 115 -13.91 1.03 0.22
C LEU A 115 -14.09 1.82 1.51
N LYS A 116 -14.59 1.17 2.55
CA LYS A 116 -14.60 1.68 3.92
C LYS A 116 -13.84 0.73 4.83
N THR A 117 -13.09 1.31 5.74
CA THR A 117 -12.42 0.62 6.84
C THR A 117 -12.71 1.38 8.13
N PRO A 118 -12.38 0.86 9.32
CA PRO A 118 -12.51 1.64 10.55
C PRO A 118 -11.63 2.90 10.61
N TRP A 119 -10.68 3.08 9.70
CA TRP A 119 -9.69 4.18 9.76
C TRP A 119 -9.76 5.13 8.57
N PHE A 120 -10.09 4.63 7.38
CA PHE A 120 -10.18 5.46 6.20
C PHE A 120 -11.26 4.95 5.24
N TYR A 121 -11.67 5.82 4.33
CA TYR A 121 -12.39 5.42 3.14
C TYR A 121 -11.62 5.87 1.90
N ALA A 122 -11.85 5.15 0.79
CA ALA A 122 -11.37 5.52 -0.53
C ALA A 122 -12.42 5.20 -1.58
N ARG A 123 -12.74 6.16 -2.42
CA ARG A 123 -13.55 5.95 -3.62
C ARG A 123 -12.63 5.82 -4.82
N PHE A 124 -12.73 4.72 -5.51
CA PHE A 124 -11.89 4.45 -6.68
C PHE A 124 -12.51 5.02 -7.95
N ALA A 125 -11.67 5.46 -8.86
CA ALA A 125 -12.10 5.93 -10.19
C ALA A 125 -12.74 4.79 -11.00
N LYS A 126 -13.68 5.14 -11.87
CA LYS A 126 -14.45 4.15 -12.64
C LYS A 126 -13.58 3.37 -13.63
N ASP A 127 -12.78 4.10 -14.38
CA ASP A 127 -12.00 3.55 -15.50
C ASP A 127 -10.49 3.63 -15.25
N ARG A 128 -10.10 3.83 -13.96
CA ARG A 128 -8.72 4.03 -13.54
C ARG A 128 -8.44 3.27 -12.25
N PHE A 129 -7.18 2.99 -12.03
CA PHE A 129 -6.75 2.21 -10.87
C PHE A 129 -6.69 3.00 -9.57
N HIS A 130 -6.48 4.32 -9.65
CA HIS A 130 -6.32 5.19 -8.50
C HIS A 130 -7.65 5.51 -7.81
N PHE A 131 -7.58 6.19 -6.69
CA PHE A 131 -8.76 6.71 -6.00
C PHE A 131 -9.09 8.14 -6.46
N GLU A 132 -10.37 8.44 -6.59
CA GLU A 132 -10.91 9.78 -6.85
C GLU A 132 -11.00 10.59 -5.57
N GLN A 133 -11.23 9.92 -4.44
CA GLN A 133 -11.44 10.56 -3.16
C GLN A 133 -10.94 9.66 -2.05
N ALA A 134 -10.31 10.24 -1.05
CA ALA A 134 -9.97 9.52 0.17
C ALA A 134 -10.08 10.43 1.39
N GLY A 135 -10.44 9.82 2.51
CA GLY A 135 -10.52 10.50 3.79
C GLY A 135 -10.24 9.57 4.96
N VAL A 136 -10.10 10.15 6.13
CA VAL A 136 -9.81 9.41 7.36
C VAL A 136 -10.93 9.56 8.38
N MET A 137 -11.09 8.55 9.23
CA MET A 137 -12.01 8.59 10.35
C MET A 137 -11.40 9.40 11.49
N ASP A 138 -12.08 10.43 11.92
CA ASP A 138 -11.81 11.07 13.19
C ASP A 138 -12.37 10.23 14.33
N ARG A 139 -11.51 9.57 15.05
CA ARG A 139 -11.90 8.71 16.15
C ARG A 139 -12.48 9.46 17.35
N GLY A 140 -12.21 10.73 17.46
CA GLY A 140 -12.75 11.56 18.54
C GLY A 140 -14.21 11.93 18.33
N SER A 141 -14.54 12.34 17.11
CA SER A 141 -15.91 12.75 16.72
C SER A 141 -16.71 11.66 16.03
N GLY A 142 -16.06 10.59 15.55
CA GLY A 142 -16.69 9.55 14.73
C GLY A 142 -17.09 10.02 13.33
N THR A 143 -16.57 11.17 12.88
CA THR A 143 -16.89 11.75 11.58
C THR A 143 -15.79 11.48 10.56
N TRP A 144 -16.15 11.44 9.30
CA TRP A 144 -15.20 11.36 8.19
C TRP A 144 -14.62 12.74 7.88
N CYS A 145 -13.31 12.79 7.69
CA CYS A 145 -12.58 13.95 7.22
C CYS A 145 -12.03 13.65 5.83
N ASP A 146 -12.58 14.31 4.82
CA ASP A 146 -12.08 14.22 3.45
C ASP A 146 -10.73 14.89 3.35
N LEU A 147 -9.73 14.18 2.85
CA LEU A 147 -8.36 14.70 2.74
C LEU A 147 -7.97 15.03 1.32
N THR A 148 -8.36 14.17 0.38
CA THR A 148 -7.90 14.27 -1.00
C THR A 148 -9.08 14.14 -1.96
N ASP A 149 -9.02 14.88 -3.06
CA ASP A 149 -10.01 14.82 -4.13
C ASP A 149 -9.55 13.93 -5.28
N GLU A 150 -8.24 13.76 -5.48
CA GLU A 150 -7.69 12.93 -6.55
C GLU A 150 -6.25 12.51 -6.25
N LEU A 151 -5.76 11.55 -7.03
CA LEU A 151 -4.35 11.22 -7.12
C LEU A 151 -3.82 11.73 -8.47
N SER A 152 -2.97 12.75 -8.43
CA SER A 152 -2.30 13.27 -9.61
C SER A 152 -1.10 12.40 -9.99
N ILE A 153 -0.99 12.09 -11.26
CA ILE A 153 0.16 11.40 -11.85
C ILE A 153 0.64 12.22 -13.04
N ASP A 154 1.91 12.60 -13.03
CA ASP A 154 2.55 13.36 -14.11
C ASP A 154 3.83 12.63 -14.52
N ILE A 155 3.86 12.15 -15.76
CA ILE A 155 5.03 11.51 -16.35
C ILE A 155 5.52 12.43 -17.44
N ARG A 156 6.76 12.91 -17.31
CA ARG A 156 7.40 13.76 -18.30
C ARG A 156 8.69 13.14 -18.78
N MET A 157 8.97 13.32 -20.05
CA MET A 157 10.23 12.94 -20.67
C MET A 157 10.40 13.70 -21.99
N SER A 158 11.61 13.76 -22.48
CA SER A 158 11.92 14.33 -23.80
C SER A 158 12.57 13.25 -24.65
N ALA A 159 11.99 12.96 -25.82
CA ALA A 159 12.53 12.02 -26.80
C ALA A 159 13.47 12.72 -27.81
N LEU A 160 14.15 11.92 -28.64
CA LEU A 160 15.07 12.40 -29.69
C LEU A 160 16.05 13.45 -29.17
N PHE A 161 16.84 13.06 -28.15
CA PHE A 161 17.86 13.93 -27.53
C PHE A 161 17.33 15.23 -26.90
N GLY A 162 16.07 15.23 -26.46
CA GLY A 162 15.44 16.40 -25.84
C GLY A 162 14.60 17.25 -26.76
N LEU A 163 14.46 16.87 -28.03
CA LEU A 163 13.72 17.68 -29.02
C LEU A 163 12.21 17.54 -28.95
N ILE A 164 11.70 16.39 -28.54
CA ILE A 164 10.26 16.13 -28.48
C ILE A 164 9.82 15.94 -27.04
N PRO A 165 9.14 16.94 -26.44
CA PRO A 165 8.57 16.77 -25.11
C PRO A 165 7.39 15.81 -25.15
N ILE A 166 7.37 14.88 -24.20
CA ILE A 166 6.28 13.91 -23.99
C ILE A 166 5.77 14.10 -22.58
N ARG A 167 4.47 14.23 -22.43
CA ARG A 167 3.82 14.31 -21.14
C ARG A 167 2.61 13.38 -21.09
N TYR A 168 2.53 12.61 -20.02
CA TYR A 168 1.37 11.79 -19.69
C TYR A 168 0.86 12.17 -18.32
N SER A 169 -0.45 12.27 -18.18
CA SER A 169 -1.15 12.43 -16.91
C SER A 169 -1.88 11.13 -16.55
N GLU A 170 -2.59 11.15 -15.44
CA GLU A 170 -3.51 10.06 -15.04
C GLU A 170 -4.52 9.72 -16.13
N ASP A 171 -4.89 10.67 -17.01
CA ASP A 171 -5.81 10.45 -18.12
C ASP A 171 -5.24 9.55 -19.23
N ASN A 172 -3.94 9.52 -19.37
CA ASN A 172 -3.24 8.67 -20.32
C ASN A 172 -2.95 7.27 -19.79
N LEU A 173 -3.12 7.09 -18.47
CA LEU A 173 -2.89 5.83 -17.79
C LEU A 173 -4.20 5.04 -17.73
N ILE A 174 -4.48 4.30 -18.80
CA ILE A 174 -5.65 3.43 -18.83
C ILE A 174 -5.35 2.20 -18.00
N CYS A 175 -6.02 2.07 -16.86
CA CYS A 175 -5.93 0.90 -16.00
C CYS A 175 -7.32 0.40 -15.65
N PHE A 176 -7.70 -0.73 -16.23
CA PHE A 176 -8.97 -1.37 -15.90
C PHE A 176 -8.77 -2.36 -14.76
N VAL A 177 -9.60 -2.23 -13.73
CA VAL A 177 -9.69 -3.28 -12.70
C VAL A 177 -10.37 -4.48 -13.31
N LYS A 178 -9.65 -5.58 -13.41
CA LYS A 178 -10.16 -6.81 -14.01
C LYS A 178 -10.84 -7.71 -13.01
N ARG A 179 -10.29 -7.78 -11.82
CA ARG A 179 -10.76 -8.68 -10.76
C ARG A 179 -10.41 -8.15 -9.38
N TRP A 180 -11.17 -8.60 -8.41
CA TRP A 180 -10.95 -8.22 -7.04
C TRP A 180 -11.43 -9.32 -6.06
N LYS A 181 -10.95 -9.23 -4.82
CA LYS A 181 -11.35 -10.07 -3.70
C LYS A 181 -11.46 -9.21 -2.45
N ALA A 182 -12.65 -9.09 -1.88
CA ALA A 182 -12.87 -8.43 -0.60
C ALA A 182 -12.94 -9.47 0.51
N GLY A 183 -11.85 -9.63 1.25
CA GLY A 183 -11.81 -10.47 2.44
C GLY A 183 -12.09 -9.68 3.72
N PRO A 184 -12.14 -10.34 4.88
CA PRO A 184 -12.38 -9.65 6.16
C PRO A 184 -11.23 -8.73 6.58
N VAL A 185 -10.02 -8.92 6.07
CA VAL A 185 -8.81 -8.22 6.52
C VAL A 185 -8.22 -7.31 5.46
N ARG A 186 -8.33 -7.66 4.18
CA ARG A 186 -7.88 -6.80 3.08
C ARG A 186 -8.75 -6.95 1.84
N LEU A 187 -8.78 -5.88 1.03
CA LEU A 187 -9.26 -5.90 -0.34
C LEU A 187 -8.05 -6.04 -1.27
N ILE A 188 -8.13 -6.96 -2.22
CA ILE A 188 -7.20 -7.10 -3.34
C ILE A 188 -7.92 -6.61 -4.59
N ARG A 189 -7.33 -5.65 -5.32
CA ARG A 189 -7.80 -5.24 -6.64
C ARG A 189 -6.67 -5.42 -7.64
N ARG A 190 -6.96 -6.12 -8.73
CA ARG A 190 -6.01 -6.37 -9.82
C ARG A 190 -6.40 -5.54 -11.02
N GLY A 191 -5.47 -4.74 -11.50
CA GLY A 191 -5.61 -3.95 -12.72
C GLY A 191 -4.54 -4.28 -13.74
N ASP A 192 -4.93 -4.22 -15.00
CA ASP A 192 -3.98 -4.20 -16.11
C ASP A 192 -3.74 -2.74 -16.50
N PHE A 193 -2.50 -2.40 -16.56
CA PHE A 193 -2.03 -1.08 -16.87
C PHE A 193 -1.43 -1.04 -18.27
N HIS A 194 -1.87 -0.09 -19.07
CA HIS A 194 -1.30 0.20 -20.38
C HIS A 194 -0.95 1.68 -20.44
N LEU A 195 0.30 1.96 -20.77
CA LEU A 195 0.67 3.31 -21.16
C LEU A 195 0.24 3.52 -22.62
N ASN A 196 -0.65 4.47 -22.86
CA ASN A 196 -1.02 4.86 -24.21
C ASN A 196 0.02 5.85 -24.75
N LEU A 197 0.89 5.39 -25.63
CA LEU A 197 1.94 6.21 -26.24
C LEU A 197 1.42 7.12 -27.36
N GLY A 198 0.12 7.15 -27.62
CA GLY A 198 -0.50 7.88 -28.71
C GLY A 198 -0.50 7.10 -30.05
N LEU A 199 -1.25 7.59 -31.04
CA LEU A 199 -1.35 6.99 -32.37
C LEU A 199 -1.69 5.49 -32.38
N GLY A 200 -2.35 4.98 -31.36
CA GLY A 200 -2.67 3.55 -31.22
C GLY A 200 -1.50 2.67 -30.75
N ILE A 201 -0.35 3.25 -30.49
CA ILE A 201 0.80 2.51 -29.95
C ILE A 201 0.56 2.27 -28.45
N LYS A 202 0.44 1.00 -28.10
CA LYS A 202 0.36 0.58 -26.70
C LYS A 202 1.78 0.36 -26.17
N GLY A 203 2.12 1.03 -25.09
CA GLY A 203 3.35 0.78 -24.34
C GLY A 203 3.35 -0.58 -23.64
N SER A 204 4.40 -0.84 -22.90
CA SER A 204 4.54 -2.07 -22.13
C SER A 204 3.32 -2.29 -21.23
N ARG A 205 2.84 -3.52 -21.20
CA ARG A 205 1.78 -3.94 -20.29
C ARG A 205 2.38 -4.16 -18.90
N ALA A 206 1.82 -3.54 -17.90
CA ALA A 206 2.16 -3.78 -16.53
C ALA A 206 0.93 -4.27 -15.75
N TYR A 207 1.16 -5.09 -14.77
CA TYR A 207 0.14 -5.56 -13.85
C TYR A 207 0.33 -4.87 -12.52
N VAL A 208 -0.77 -4.43 -11.93
CA VAL A 208 -0.76 -3.73 -10.66
C VAL A 208 -1.75 -4.39 -9.72
N ASN A 209 -1.27 -4.75 -8.55
CA ASN A 209 -2.13 -5.14 -7.44
C ASN A 209 -2.30 -3.95 -6.50
N GLN A 210 -3.50 -3.75 -5.99
CA GLN A 210 -3.78 -2.81 -4.93
C GLN A 210 -4.28 -3.60 -3.72
N LEU A 211 -3.45 -3.64 -2.70
CA LEU A 211 -3.70 -4.38 -1.47
C LEU A 211 -4.13 -3.38 -0.40
N CYS A 212 -5.42 -3.30 -0.14
CA CYS A 212 -5.98 -2.35 0.81
C CYS A 212 -6.24 -3.05 2.14
N TYR A 213 -5.42 -2.75 3.13
CA TYR A 213 -5.57 -3.17 4.51
C TYR A 213 -6.33 -2.10 5.31
N PRO A 214 -6.73 -2.37 6.56
CA PRO A 214 -7.51 -1.42 7.35
C PRO A 214 -6.93 -0.01 7.49
N GLN A 215 -5.61 0.13 7.49
CA GLN A 215 -4.94 1.42 7.63
C GLN A 215 -3.95 1.74 6.50
N ILE A 216 -3.68 0.79 5.63
CA ILE A 216 -2.61 0.88 4.64
C ILE A 216 -3.12 0.42 3.28
N VAL A 217 -2.78 1.15 2.26
CA VAL A 217 -2.87 0.69 0.88
C VAL A 217 -1.45 0.46 0.37
N LYS A 218 -1.17 -0.78 -0.04
CA LYS A 218 0.09 -1.19 -0.66
C LYS A 218 -0.13 -1.42 -2.14
N VAL A 219 0.67 -0.79 -2.97
CA VAL A 219 0.60 -0.91 -4.43
C VAL A 219 1.96 -1.35 -4.97
N PRO A 220 2.24 -2.66 -5.01
CA PRO A 220 3.44 -3.17 -5.66
C PRO A 220 3.29 -3.09 -7.18
N VAL A 221 4.32 -2.59 -7.83
CA VAL A 221 4.43 -2.47 -9.28
C VAL A 221 5.75 -3.08 -9.70
N THR A 222 5.70 -4.05 -10.60
CA THR A 222 6.90 -4.58 -11.25
C THR A 222 7.10 -3.86 -12.57
N LEU A 223 8.22 -3.17 -12.69
CA LEU A 223 8.59 -2.43 -13.88
C LEU A 223 9.68 -3.20 -14.64
N HIS A 224 9.41 -3.53 -15.89
CA HIS A 224 10.43 -4.04 -16.82
C HIS A 224 10.96 -2.91 -17.68
N VAL A 225 12.23 -2.60 -17.55
CA VAL A 225 12.95 -1.62 -18.35
C VAL A 225 13.77 -2.37 -19.39
N PRO A 226 13.35 -2.41 -20.67
CA PRO A 226 13.99 -3.25 -21.68
C PRO A 226 15.36 -2.72 -22.14
N ILE A 227 15.58 -1.41 -22.01
CA ILE A 227 16.83 -0.71 -22.36
C ILE A 227 17.07 0.42 -21.36
N ARG A 228 18.31 0.91 -21.27
CA ARG A 228 18.60 2.08 -20.45
C ARG A 228 17.71 3.25 -20.84
N PHE A 229 17.00 3.82 -19.87
CA PHE A 229 15.98 4.84 -20.13
C PHE A 229 16.59 6.10 -20.77
N GLY A 230 17.72 6.59 -20.26
CA GLY A 230 18.45 7.74 -20.78
C GLY A 230 19.07 7.54 -22.16
N ALA A 231 19.04 6.32 -22.75
CA ALA A 231 19.43 6.10 -24.14
C ALA A 231 18.39 6.63 -25.15
N LEU A 232 17.11 6.68 -24.76
CA LEU A 232 16.02 7.16 -25.61
C LEU A 232 15.43 8.47 -25.14
N PHE A 233 15.45 8.71 -23.83
CA PHE A 233 14.75 9.84 -23.21
C PHE A 233 15.71 10.68 -22.39
N ARG A 234 15.35 11.93 -22.18
CA ARG A 234 16.02 12.89 -21.33
C ARG A 234 14.99 13.54 -20.42
N ASP A 235 15.44 14.07 -19.29
CA ASP A 235 14.61 14.78 -18.32
C ASP A 235 13.36 13.96 -17.92
N ALA A 236 13.55 12.64 -17.79
CA ALA A 236 12.46 11.72 -17.57
C ALA A 236 12.18 11.56 -16.08
N PHE A 237 10.93 11.82 -15.69
CA PHE A 237 10.49 11.62 -14.33
C PHE A 237 9.02 11.20 -14.24
N VAL A 238 8.70 10.58 -13.12
CA VAL A 238 7.34 10.21 -12.71
C VAL A 238 7.03 10.93 -11.41
N GLU A 239 6.00 11.73 -11.40
CA GLU A 239 5.43 12.32 -10.18
C GLU A 239 4.14 11.59 -9.83
N MET A 240 3.93 11.39 -8.54
CA MET A 240 2.69 10.85 -8.00
C MET A 240 2.37 11.54 -6.69
N SER A 241 1.24 12.21 -6.64
CA SER A 241 0.85 13.02 -5.50
C SER A 241 -0.66 13.02 -5.28
N PRO A 242 -1.14 12.72 -4.08
CA PRO A 242 -2.47 13.09 -3.68
C PRO A 242 -2.64 14.61 -3.72
N VAL A 243 -3.76 15.05 -4.29
CA VAL A 243 -4.16 16.45 -4.29
C VAL A 243 -4.96 16.71 -3.02
N ILE A 244 -4.46 17.60 -2.18
CA ILE A 244 -5.11 17.97 -0.93
C ILE A 244 -6.35 18.79 -1.23
N LYS A 245 -7.46 18.40 -0.66
CA LYS A 245 -8.75 19.06 -0.81
C LYS A 245 -8.66 20.54 -0.45
N LYS A 246 -9.31 21.39 -1.25
CA LYS A 246 -9.38 22.83 -0.99
C LYS A 246 -10.08 23.09 0.35
N GLY A 247 -9.56 24.04 1.12
CA GLY A 247 -10.09 24.39 2.45
C GLY A 247 -9.55 23.54 3.60
N ILE A 248 -8.71 22.54 3.31
CA ILE A 248 -7.97 21.84 4.34
C ILE A 248 -6.70 22.61 4.65
N SER A 249 -6.57 23.03 5.90
CA SER A 249 -5.32 23.54 6.47
C SER A 249 -4.55 22.39 7.10
N GLY A 250 -3.24 22.52 7.19
CA GLY A 250 -2.44 21.49 7.81
C GLY A 250 -0.94 21.64 7.61
N PHE A 251 -0.25 20.57 7.85
CA PHE A 251 1.20 20.55 7.79
C PHE A 251 1.67 19.43 6.87
N PHE A 252 2.69 19.72 6.11
CA PHE A 252 3.45 18.73 5.39
C PHE A 252 4.74 18.43 6.17
N TYR A 253 4.99 17.15 6.39
CA TYR A 253 6.22 16.68 7.03
C TYR A 253 6.95 15.75 6.09
N THR A 254 8.27 15.74 6.16
CA THR A 254 9.08 14.70 5.55
C THR A 254 10.06 14.18 6.59
N ASP A 255 10.29 12.87 6.61
CA ASP A 255 11.27 12.25 7.51
C ASP A 255 12.71 12.68 7.21
N TYR A 256 12.91 13.23 6.04
CA TYR A 256 14.18 13.78 5.66
C TYR A 256 14.38 15.15 6.33
N ARG A 257 15.13 15.20 7.41
CA ARG A 257 15.52 16.41 8.16
C ARG A 257 14.44 17.04 9.05
N ASN A 258 13.40 16.33 9.46
CA ASN A 258 12.34 16.89 10.31
C ASN A 258 11.78 18.22 9.77
N PHE A 259 11.61 18.30 8.47
CA PHE A 259 11.13 19.51 7.82
C PHE A 259 9.60 19.61 7.98
N LYS A 260 9.12 20.79 8.36
CA LYS A 260 7.70 21.08 8.52
C LYS A 260 7.34 22.27 7.64
N VAL A 261 6.37 22.10 6.76
CA VAL A 261 5.79 23.18 5.95
C VAL A 261 4.32 23.32 6.29
N THR A 262 3.86 24.54 6.46
CA THR A 262 2.46 24.84 6.68
C THR A 262 1.75 24.96 5.33
N LEU A 263 0.62 24.26 5.17
CA LEU A 263 -0.19 24.30 3.95
C LEU A 263 -1.16 25.49 3.90
N ASP A 264 -1.21 26.30 4.96
CA ASP A 264 -2.18 27.38 5.10
C ASP A 264 -1.92 28.57 4.17
N ASN A 265 -0.67 28.76 3.74
CA ASN A 265 -0.32 29.84 2.82
C ASN A 265 -0.30 29.33 1.36
N ARG A 266 -1.48 29.07 0.83
CA ARG A 266 -1.66 28.65 -0.57
C ARG A 266 -1.59 29.80 -1.56
N ASP A 267 -1.37 31.02 -1.08
CA ASP A 267 -1.26 32.21 -1.94
C ASP A 267 0.12 32.32 -2.61
N ALA A 268 1.11 31.64 -2.07
CA ALA A 268 2.45 31.59 -2.65
C ALA A 268 2.65 30.30 -3.47
N ALA A 269 2.94 30.46 -4.76
CA ALA A 269 3.34 29.34 -5.60
C ALA A 269 4.63 28.70 -5.03
N SER A 270 4.62 27.40 -4.88
CA SER A 270 5.83 26.65 -4.52
C SER A 270 5.91 25.32 -5.26
N ASP A 271 7.09 24.96 -5.68
CA ASP A 271 7.43 23.64 -6.20
C ASP A 271 8.73 23.24 -5.52
N THR A 272 8.62 22.45 -4.47
CA THR A 272 9.77 22.08 -3.64
C THR A 272 9.98 20.57 -3.70
N LEU A 273 11.18 20.19 -4.08
CA LEU A 273 11.63 18.80 -4.09
C LEU A 273 12.65 18.60 -2.96
N PHE A 274 12.29 17.76 -2.00
CA PHE A 274 13.17 17.37 -0.90
C PHE A 274 13.93 16.11 -1.31
N PRO A 275 15.28 16.10 -1.28
CA PRO A 275 16.05 14.91 -1.65
C PRO A 275 15.62 13.67 -0.87
N VAL A 276 15.56 12.53 -1.53
CA VAL A 276 15.17 11.27 -0.90
C VAL A 276 16.31 10.26 -0.88
N PRO A 277 16.36 9.41 0.15
CA PRO A 277 17.03 8.12 0.09
C PRO A 277 16.25 7.15 -0.86
N PRO A 278 16.69 5.89 -1.03
CA PRO A 278 15.99 4.88 -1.83
C PRO A 278 14.52 4.64 -1.43
N TRP A 279 14.09 5.21 -0.34
CA TRP A 279 12.72 5.28 0.10
C TRP A 279 12.40 6.71 0.53
N ALA A 280 11.18 7.15 0.30
CA ALA A 280 10.69 8.46 0.68
C ALA A 280 9.46 8.34 1.56
N SER A 281 9.33 9.18 2.56
CA SER A 281 8.11 9.31 3.32
C SER A 281 7.65 10.76 3.35
N SER A 282 6.36 10.96 3.19
CA SER A 282 5.73 12.27 3.35
C SER A 282 4.41 12.11 4.08
N LEU A 283 4.03 13.12 4.82
CA LEU A 283 2.80 13.16 5.57
C LEU A 283 2.12 14.49 5.36
N SER A 284 0.85 14.46 5.01
CA SER A 284 -0.04 15.60 5.10
C SER A 284 -1.00 15.44 6.26
N VAL A 285 -1.15 16.46 7.10
CA VAL A 285 -1.93 16.41 8.32
C VAL A 285 -2.91 17.58 8.35
N ASN A 286 -4.17 17.28 8.59
CA ASN A 286 -5.19 18.25 8.90
C ASN A 286 -5.31 18.41 10.42
N ASP A 287 -5.28 19.63 10.94
CA ASP A 287 -5.42 19.99 12.37
C ASP A 287 -4.38 19.36 13.30
N GLY A 288 -3.30 18.82 12.74
CA GLY A 288 -2.30 18.09 13.51
C GLY A 288 -2.75 16.74 14.06
N ASN A 289 -3.97 16.29 13.76
CA ASN A 289 -4.57 15.07 14.31
C ASN A 289 -4.97 14.03 13.27
N LYS A 290 -5.04 14.40 11.98
CA LYS A 290 -5.55 13.55 10.90
C LYS A 290 -4.71 13.72 9.66
N GLY A 291 -4.56 12.66 8.89
CA GLY A 291 -3.81 12.78 7.66
C GLY A 291 -3.50 11.44 7.00
N TYR A 292 -2.64 11.50 6.01
CA TYR A 292 -2.06 10.33 5.39
C TYR A 292 -0.54 10.44 5.35
N GLY A 293 0.12 9.29 5.35
CA GLY A 293 1.54 9.18 5.08
C GLY A 293 1.76 8.48 3.76
N TRP A 294 2.83 8.83 3.07
CA TRP A 294 3.26 8.18 1.85
C TRP A 294 4.69 7.69 1.97
N ILE A 295 4.92 6.43 1.57
CA ILE A 295 6.25 5.85 1.50
C ILE A 295 6.43 5.25 0.11
N LEU A 296 7.53 5.58 -0.52
CA LEU A 296 8.00 4.94 -1.74
C LEU A 296 9.14 4.00 -1.39
N GLN A 297 9.01 2.73 -1.76
CA GLN A 297 10.07 1.73 -1.67
C GLN A 297 10.39 1.23 -3.06
N THR A 298 11.68 1.15 -3.39
CA THR A 298 12.12 0.69 -4.71
C THR A 298 13.40 -0.12 -4.61
N THR A 299 13.54 -1.09 -5.54
CA THR A 299 14.77 -1.85 -5.75
C THR A 299 15.75 -1.17 -6.71
N MET A 300 15.41 0.01 -7.23
CA MET A 300 16.33 0.78 -8.07
C MET A 300 17.58 1.17 -7.30
N PRO A 301 18.78 1.09 -7.92
CA PRO A 301 20.01 1.57 -7.30
C PRO A 301 19.90 3.06 -6.91
N ALA A 302 20.49 3.45 -5.78
CA ALA A 302 20.47 4.84 -5.32
C ALA A 302 21.07 5.83 -6.32
N SER A 303 22.06 5.39 -7.11
CA SER A 303 22.64 6.18 -8.21
C SER A 303 21.64 6.51 -9.31
N SER A 304 20.68 5.62 -9.57
CA SER A 304 19.60 5.83 -10.55
C SER A 304 18.49 6.75 -10.04
N LEU A 305 18.51 7.10 -8.75
CA LEU A 305 17.49 7.94 -8.12
C LEU A 305 17.94 9.39 -7.90
N LYS A 306 19.08 9.78 -8.48
CA LYS A 306 19.57 11.16 -8.39
C LYS A 306 18.54 12.14 -8.98
N GLY A 307 18.19 13.18 -8.23
CA GLY A 307 17.11 14.11 -8.63
C GLY A 307 15.70 13.65 -8.29
N SER A 308 15.57 12.50 -7.62
CA SER A 308 14.30 12.07 -7.04
C SER A 308 14.08 12.72 -5.67
N GLY A 309 12.81 12.80 -5.24
CA GLY A 309 12.52 13.44 -3.98
C GLY A 309 11.06 13.37 -3.54
N THR A 310 10.83 13.77 -2.31
CA THR A 310 9.50 14.09 -1.80
C THR A 310 9.07 15.44 -2.37
N LEU A 311 7.90 15.48 -2.99
CA LEU A 311 7.37 16.65 -3.70
C LEU A 311 6.32 17.36 -2.85
N LEU A 312 6.46 18.66 -2.71
CA LEU A 312 5.39 19.55 -2.27
C LEU A 312 5.18 20.62 -3.34
N ARG A 313 3.99 20.66 -3.91
CA ARG A 313 3.59 21.67 -4.89
C ARG A 313 2.36 22.41 -4.41
N VAL A 314 2.41 23.71 -4.45
CA VAL A 314 1.27 24.61 -4.18
C VAL A 314 1.01 25.45 -5.41
N THR A 315 -0.21 25.35 -5.94
CA THR A 315 -0.67 26.09 -7.11
C THR A 315 -1.75 27.08 -6.68
N PRO A 316 -1.42 28.38 -6.50
CA PRO A 316 -2.37 29.37 -5.98
C PRO A 316 -3.59 29.54 -6.85
N ALA A 317 -3.43 29.56 -8.19
CA ALA A 317 -4.51 29.78 -9.14
C ALA A 317 -5.69 28.81 -8.93
N ASP A 318 -5.40 27.57 -8.58
CA ASP A 318 -6.40 26.51 -8.41
C ASP A 318 -6.69 26.23 -6.93
N GLY A 319 -5.93 26.83 -6.02
CA GLY A 319 -5.97 26.54 -4.58
C GLY A 319 -5.58 25.08 -4.28
N LYS A 320 -4.81 24.43 -5.17
CA LYS A 320 -4.37 23.06 -5.04
C LYS A 320 -3.07 22.96 -4.26
N ALA A 321 -2.95 21.92 -3.44
CA ALA A 321 -1.70 21.51 -2.83
C ALA A 321 -1.51 20.02 -3.09
N GLU A 322 -0.35 19.65 -3.61
CA GLU A 322 0.04 18.28 -3.92
C GLU A 322 1.19 17.87 -3.01
N CYS A 323 1.08 16.72 -2.35
CA CYS A 323 2.09 16.20 -1.45
C CYS A 323 2.39 14.74 -1.81
N GLY A 324 3.48 14.51 -2.50
CA GLY A 324 3.81 13.18 -2.99
C GLY A 324 5.29 12.98 -3.21
N TYR A 325 5.66 12.42 -4.36
CA TYR A 325 7.05 12.22 -4.73
C TYR A 325 7.29 12.43 -6.22
N ARG A 326 8.55 12.74 -6.56
CA ARG A 326 9.11 12.67 -7.91
C ARG A 326 10.16 11.59 -7.96
N LEU A 327 10.07 10.70 -8.93
CA LEU A 327 11.06 9.68 -9.24
C LEU A 327 11.72 10.04 -10.58
N ASN A 328 13.00 10.42 -10.55
CA ASN A 328 13.79 10.60 -11.76
C ASN A 328 14.19 9.22 -12.30
N VAL A 329 13.98 9.00 -13.59
CA VAL A 329 14.26 7.71 -14.23
C VAL A 329 15.32 7.79 -15.34
N ASP A 330 15.97 8.94 -15.53
CA ASP A 330 17.00 9.13 -16.56
C ASP A 330 18.15 8.13 -16.48
N GLU A 331 18.59 7.83 -15.25
CA GLU A 331 19.73 6.95 -14.99
C GLU A 331 19.34 5.48 -14.76
N VAL A 332 18.06 5.15 -15.04
CA VAL A 332 17.59 3.78 -14.84
C VAL A 332 18.12 2.86 -15.94
N GLU A 333 18.86 1.85 -15.54
CA GLU A 333 19.44 0.85 -16.43
C GLU A 333 18.40 -0.20 -16.86
N LYS A 334 18.77 -1.00 -17.87
CA LYS A 334 17.96 -2.16 -18.26
C LYS A 334 17.84 -3.14 -17.09
N GLY A 335 16.61 -3.61 -16.80
CA GLY A 335 16.39 -4.57 -15.71
C GLY A 335 14.94 -4.67 -15.28
N TYR A 336 14.74 -5.45 -14.23
CA TYR A 336 13.47 -5.56 -13.52
C TYR A 336 13.59 -4.84 -12.18
N TYR A 337 12.63 -3.97 -11.91
CA TYR A 337 12.58 -3.17 -10.69
C TYR A 337 11.24 -3.35 -10.00
N GLU A 338 11.28 -3.41 -8.71
CA GLU A 338 10.07 -3.39 -7.88
C GLU A 338 9.92 -2.01 -7.27
N ILE A 339 8.78 -1.38 -7.50
CA ILE A 339 8.39 -0.11 -6.90
C ILE A 339 7.13 -0.38 -6.10
N THR A 340 7.17 -0.15 -4.81
CA THR A 340 6.00 -0.30 -3.95
C THR A 340 5.63 1.04 -3.35
N ASN A 341 4.41 1.48 -3.63
CA ASN A 341 3.80 2.62 -2.98
C ASN A 341 3.03 2.16 -1.75
N TRP A 342 3.26 2.83 -0.63
CA TRP A 342 2.54 2.62 0.60
C TRP A 342 1.84 3.91 0.99
N VAL A 343 0.53 3.86 1.15
CA VAL A 343 -0.26 4.98 1.66
C VAL A 343 -0.84 4.57 3.01
N LEU A 344 -0.44 5.28 4.05
CA LEU A 344 -0.91 5.05 5.40
C LEU A 344 -1.95 6.11 5.76
N PHE A 345 -3.12 5.67 6.15
CA PHE A 345 -4.19 6.53 6.65
C PHE A 345 -4.30 6.37 8.16
N SER A 346 -4.14 7.46 8.89
CA SER A 346 -4.20 7.42 10.35
C SER A 346 -4.55 8.77 10.95
N GLY A 347 -5.02 8.76 12.18
CA GLY A 347 -5.03 9.94 13.03
C GLY A 347 -3.65 10.17 13.63
N PHE A 348 -3.13 11.38 13.49
CA PHE A 348 -1.87 11.82 14.06
C PHE A 348 -2.16 12.87 15.14
N LYS A 349 -1.37 12.87 16.20
CA LYS A 349 -1.40 13.95 17.19
C LYS A 349 -0.41 15.03 16.80
N ASN A 350 -0.74 16.27 17.06
CA ASN A 350 0.16 17.41 16.83
C ASN A 350 1.51 17.16 17.51
N GLY A 351 2.61 17.17 16.73
CA GLY A 351 3.95 16.88 17.22
C GLY A 351 4.39 15.42 17.13
N ASP A 352 3.54 14.51 16.70
CA ASP A 352 3.96 13.15 16.39
C ASP A 352 4.78 13.17 15.09
N GLN A 353 6.03 12.72 15.17
CA GLN A 353 6.80 12.39 14.00
C GLN A 353 6.41 10.99 13.54
N LEU A 354 5.96 10.86 12.31
CA LEU A 354 5.83 9.56 11.69
C LEU A 354 7.22 9.00 11.42
N HIS A 355 7.66 8.15 12.34
CA HIS A 355 8.71 7.21 12.03
C HIS A 355 8.04 5.97 11.47
N PHE A 356 8.05 5.84 10.17
CA PHE A 356 7.78 4.58 9.53
C PHE A 356 8.95 3.68 9.85
N ASP A 357 8.81 2.85 10.88
CA ASP A 357 9.80 1.81 11.11
C ASP A 357 9.84 0.90 9.89
N ASN A 358 11.01 0.77 9.27
CA ASN A 358 11.27 -0.15 8.16
C ASN A 358 10.80 -1.60 8.45
N ALA A 359 10.65 -1.97 9.73
CA ALA A 359 10.07 -3.24 10.16
C ALA A 359 8.62 -3.46 9.70
N PHE A 360 7.90 -2.41 9.31
CA PHE A 360 6.55 -2.53 8.76
C PHE A 360 6.52 -2.99 7.31
N ILE A 361 7.57 -2.67 6.57
CA ILE A 361 7.57 -2.71 5.12
C ILE A 361 8.33 -3.94 4.61
N THR A 362 9.25 -4.46 5.38
CA THR A 362 10.33 -5.26 4.80
C THR A 362 10.23 -6.76 5.00
N ASN A 363 9.34 -7.27 5.85
CA ASN A 363 9.33 -8.71 6.00
C ASN A 363 7.92 -9.28 6.06
N PRO A 364 7.51 -10.03 5.04
CA PRO A 364 6.66 -11.18 5.32
C PRO A 364 7.37 -11.94 6.44
N ILE A 365 6.66 -12.25 7.50
CA ILE A 365 7.24 -13.04 8.59
C ILE A 365 7.59 -14.39 7.99
N SER A 366 8.86 -14.60 7.68
CA SER A 366 9.32 -15.90 7.29
C SER A 366 9.31 -16.79 8.52
N ILE A 367 8.43 -17.75 8.55
CA ILE A 367 8.35 -18.73 9.62
C ILE A 367 9.18 -19.92 9.20
N ALA A 368 10.31 -20.09 9.87
CA ALA A 368 11.04 -21.35 9.81
C ALA A 368 10.28 -22.39 10.64
N THR A 369 9.53 -23.25 9.99
CA THR A 369 9.10 -24.51 10.58
C THR A 369 10.21 -25.54 10.45
N LYS A 370 10.23 -26.58 11.29
CA LYS A 370 11.21 -27.67 11.18
C LYS A 370 11.20 -28.37 9.81
N SER A 371 10.24 -28.11 8.95
CA SER A 371 10.02 -28.76 7.65
C SER A 371 9.95 -27.82 6.43
N GLY A 372 10.08 -26.50 6.60
CA GLY A 372 10.05 -25.58 5.45
C GLY A 372 9.84 -24.12 5.82
N LEU A 373 10.20 -23.24 4.91
CA LEU A 373 10.02 -21.79 5.03
C LEU A 373 8.61 -21.40 4.56
N PHE A 374 7.74 -20.93 5.47
CA PHE A 374 6.58 -20.14 5.07
C PHE A 374 7.05 -18.72 4.80
N LYS A 375 7.03 -18.28 3.53
CA LYS A 375 7.48 -16.95 3.16
C LYS A 375 6.45 -15.84 3.43
N ASN A 376 5.18 -16.15 3.66
CA ASN A 376 4.11 -15.19 3.43
C ASN A 376 3.05 -15.13 4.54
N ILE A 377 3.45 -14.99 5.81
CA ILE A 377 2.51 -14.53 6.81
C ILE A 377 2.61 -13.02 6.91
N ILE A 378 1.60 -12.32 6.42
CA ILE A 378 1.54 -10.86 6.47
C ILE A 378 0.80 -10.45 7.72
N CYS A 379 1.56 -10.06 8.73
CA CYS A 379 1.03 -9.43 9.94
C CYS A 379 1.06 -7.92 9.77
N ASN A 380 -0.08 -7.32 9.49
CA ASN A 380 -0.14 -5.88 9.28
C ASN A 380 -0.29 -5.14 10.62
N THR A 381 0.59 -4.18 10.85
CA THR A 381 0.67 -3.47 12.12
C THR A 381 0.88 -1.99 11.86
N ALA A 382 -0.19 -1.25 11.64
CA ALA A 382 -0.11 0.19 11.56
C ALA A 382 -0.39 0.81 12.95
N SER A 383 0.66 1.14 13.66
CA SER A 383 0.56 1.96 14.87
C SER A 383 1.60 3.07 14.83
N PRO A 384 1.22 4.36 14.77
CA PRO A 384 2.17 5.45 14.87
C PRO A 384 2.88 5.41 16.23
N GLN A 385 4.21 5.44 16.23
CA GLN A 385 4.97 5.48 17.47
C GLN A 385 5.15 6.90 17.98
N ARG A 386 4.78 7.12 19.23
CA ARG A 386 5.18 8.29 20.01
C ARG A 386 6.66 8.18 20.38
N LYS A 387 7.55 8.99 19.80
CA LYS A 387 8.81 9.30 20.48
C LYS A 387 8.52 10.27 21.62
N LYS A 388 8.69 9.83 22.86
CA LYS A 388 8.81 10.76 23.99
C LYS A 388 10.03 11.64 23.71
N ARG A 389 9.85 12.94 23.54
CA ARG A 389 10.95 13.90 23.66
C ARG A 389 11.56 13.69 25.04
N ARG A 390 12.83 13.35 25.11
CA ARG A 390 13.61 13.58 26.32
C ARG A 390 13.79 15.10 26.39
N SER A 391 13.25 15.67 27.47
CA SER A 391 13.48 17.05 27.91
C SER A 391 14.94 17.25 28.21
#